data_8980c664953d9a8186138e4b74313330
#
_entry.id   8980c664953d9a8186138e4b74313330
#
_cell.length_a   1.000
_cell.length_b   1.000
_cell.length_c   1.000
_cell.angle_alpha   90.00
_cell.angle_beta   90.00
_cell.angle_gamma   90.00
#
_symmetry.space_group_name_H-M   'P 1'
#
loop_
_entity.id
_entity.type
_entity.pdbx_description
1 polymer ?
#
loop_
_entity_poly.entity_id
_entity_poly.type
_entity_poly.pdbx_seq_one_letter_code
_entity_poly.pdbx_strand_id
1 'polypeptide(L)'
;MATTLVKVRCLQRKLYSRSKQRPEEKFYSLYDKLYRPDILHEAYARCRANKGGAGLDGQTFEQIEKGQGGMTGLITNLAKDLKDKSYKPGPIKRVMISKGEGKERPLGIASIRDRVVQMACNIIMQPIYDSHLHRESYGYRPKRSAQQAVKKIESDLKTGYTQVLDADLSGYFDSIPREELLEKVARRISDESLMKLLKQMLKAPIAQVDRNGKIKVVANDIGIGTPQGGLWKAFHNPPYA
;
A
#
# COMPACT_ATOMS: atom_id res chain seq x y z
N MET A 1 4.67 -19.69 -12.62
CA MET A 1 3.77 -18.60 -12.15
C MET A 1 2.53 -19.11 -11.39
N ALA A 2 1.77 -20.08 -11.87
CA ALA A 2 0.58 -20.58 -11.16
C ALA A 2 0.87 -21.05 -9.72
N THR A 3 1.96 -21.78 -9.51
CA THR A 3 2.36 -22.30 -8.17
C THR A 3 2.70 -21.18 -7.18
N THR A 4 3.31 -20.09 -7.62
CA THR A 4 3.66 -18.91 -6.81
C THR A 4 2.40 -18.22 -6.28
N LEU A 5 1.44 -17.93 -7.15
CA LEU A 5 0.17 -17.30 -6.79
C LEU A 5 -0.63 -18.16 -5.81
N VAL A 6 -0.63 -19.49 -5.99
CA VAL A 6 -1.30 -20.42 -5.07
C VAL A 6 -0.70 -20.35 -3.67
N LYS A 7 0.64 -20.32 -3.54
CA LYS A 7 1.33 -20.19 -2.24
C LYS A 7 0.98 -18.88 -1.54
N VAL A 8 1.00 -17.76 -2.27
CA VAL A 8 0.62 -16.44 -1.73
C VAL A 8 -0.82 -16.43 -1.26
N ARG A 9 -1.77 -16.91 -2.06
CA ARG A 9 -3.19 -17.01 -1.67
C ARG A 9 -3.42 -17.93 -0.46
N CYS A 10 -2.68 -19.02 -0.37
CA CYS A 10 -2.74 -19.90 0.80
C CYS A 10 -2.28 -19.19 2.07
N LEU A 11 -1.17 -18.43 2.01
CA LEU A 11 -0.70 -17.60 3.13
C LEU A 11 -1.76 -16.56 3.53
N GLN A 12 -2.31 -15.84 2.56
CA GLN A 12 -3.33 -14.82 2.81
C GLN A 12 -4.58 -15.41 3.47
N ARG A 13 -5.05 -16.58 3.02
CA ARG A 13 -6.18 -17.30 3.66
C ARG A 13 -5.87 -17.67 5.11
N LYS A 14 -4.67 -18.20 5.37
CA LYS A 14 -4.25 -18.55 6.74
C LYS A 14 -4.22 -17.32 7.66
N LEU A 15 -3.65 -16.21 7.18
CA LEU A 15 -3.61 -14.95 7.94
C LEU A 15 -5.02 -14.41 8.22
N TYR A 16 -5.90 -14.41 7.22
CA TYR A 16 -7.29 -13.98 7.35
C TYR A 16 -8.06 -14.84 8.36
N SER A 17 -8.02 -16.17 8.19
CA SER A 17 -8.75 -17.10 9.06
C SER A 17 -8.26 -17.01 10.51
N ARG A 18 -6.93 -16.97 10.72
CA ARG A 18 -6.34 -16.82 12.05
C ARG A 18 -6.74 -15.50 12.70
N SER A 19 -6.67 -14.40 11.93
CA SER A 19 -7.07 -13.08 12.44
C SER A 19 -8.56 -13.04 12.81
N LYS A 20 -9.43 -13.65 12.00
CA LYS A 20 -10.86 -13.69 12.26
C LYS A 20 -11.24 -14.58 13.45
N GLN A 21 -10.57 -15.73 13.60
CA GLN A 21 -10.83 -16.66 14.69
C GLN A 21 -10.28 -16.17 16.04
N ARG A 22 -9.22 -15.36 16.00
CA ARG A 22 -8.52 -14.85 17.19
C ARG A 22 -8.37 -13.34 17.10
N PRO A 23 -9.44 -12.56 17.35
CA PRO A 23 -9.46 -11.12 17.15
C PRO A 23 -8.46 -10.35 18.03
N GLU A 24 -8.09 -10.89 19.19
CA GLU A 24 -7.13 -10.26 20.12
C GLU A 24 -5.68 -10.71 19.90
N GLU A 25 -5.45 -11.71 19.03
CA GLU A 25 -4.11 -12.23 18.81
C GLU A 25 -3.26 -11.23 18.01
N LYS A 26 -2.02 -11.02 18.47
CA LYS A 26 -1.02 -10.23 17.76
C LYS A 26 -0.12 -11.12 16.90
N PHE A 27 0.16 -10.64 15.69
CA PHE A 27 1.08 -11.31 14.76
C PHE A 27 2.50 -10.82 14.98
N TYR A 28 3.40 -11.70 15.40
CA TYR A 28 4.79 -11.39 15.77
C TYR A 28 5.84 -11.85 14.74
N SER A 29 5.46 -12.61 13.72
CA SER A 29 6.37 -13.15 12.71
C SER A 29 5.77 -12.94 11.32
N LEU A 30 5.96 -11.73 10.78
CA LEU A 30 5.48 -11.31 9.46
C LEU A 30 6.61 -10.79 8.57
N TYR A 31 7.65 -10.19 9.16
CA TYR A 31 8.74 -9.57 8.41
C TYR A 31 9.51 -10.61 7.56
N ASP A 32 9.70 -11.81 8.09
CA ASP A 32 10.35 -12.92 7.38
C ASP A 32 9.62 -13.31 6.07
N LYS A 33 8.35 -13.00 5.98
CA LYS A 33 7.53 -13.28 4.80
C LYS A 33 7.70 -12.25 3.70
N LEU A 34 8.16 -11.02 4.02
CA LEU A 34 8.35 -9.94 3.05
C LEU A 34 9.40 -10.29 1.99
N TYR A 35 10.51 -10.93 2.41
CA TYR A 35 11.61 -11.27 1.52
C TYR A 35 11.50 -12.67 0.89
N ARG A 36 10.35 -13.32 1.04
CA ARG A 36 10.06 -14.55 0.30
C ARG A 36 9.95 -14.27 -1.19
N PRO A 37 10.61 -15.06 -2.05
CA PRO A 37 10.56 -14.84 -3.49
C PRO A 37 9.15 -14.83 -4.07
N ASP A 38 8.26 -15.71 -3.61
CA ASP A 38 6.87 -15.77 -4.08
C ASP A 38 6.08 -14.49 -3.75
N ILE A 39 6.31 -13.88 -2.58
CA ILE A 39 5.68 -12.61 -2.19
C ILE A 39 6.21 -11.46 -3.03
N LEU A 40 7.53 -11.35 -3.22
CA LEU A 40 8.13 -10.27 -4.00
C LEU A 40 7.79 -10.37 -5.48
N HIS A 41 7.73 -11.57 -6.06
CA HIS A 41 7.27 -11.78 -7.44
C HIS A 41 5.80 -11.34 -7.62
N GLU A 42 4.92 -11.73 -6.71
CA GLU A 42 3.52 -11.32 -6.74
C GLU A 42 3.39 -9.79 -6.54
N ALA A 43 4.16 -9.21 -5.62
CA ALA A 43 4.20 -7.77 -5.40
C ALA A 43 4.64 -7.00 -6.65
N TYR A 44 5.70 -7.47 -7.32
CA TYR A 44 6.16 -6.89 -8.59
C TYR A 44 5.07 -6.98 -9.67
N ALA A 45 4.47 -8.16 -9.85
CA ALA A 45 3.42 -8.37 -10.84
C ALA A 45 2.23 -7.43 -10.64
N ARG A 46 1.78 -7.23 -9.39
CA ARG A 46 0.72 -6.28 -9.06
C ARG A 46 1.13 -4.83 -9.35
N CYS A 47 2.35 -4.44 -8.96
CA CYS A 47 2.85 -3.11 -9.27
C CYS A 47 2.96 -2.86 -10.78
N ARG A 48 3.38 -3.86 -11.55
CA ARG A 48 3.49 -3.80 -13.01
C ARG A 48 2.12 -3.65 -13.68
N ALA A 49 1.13 -4.43 -13.21
CA ALA A 49 -0.25 -4.35 -13.72
C ALA A 49 -0.88 -2.96 -13.48
N ASN A 50 -0.55 -2.30 -12.37
CA ASN A 50 -1.06 -0.97 -12.04
C ASN A 50 -0.41 0.18 -12.86
N LYS A 51 0.59 -0.08 -13.71
CA LYS A 51 1.20 0.86 -14.68
C LYS A 51 1.64 2.20 -14.09
N GLY A 52 2.02 2.40 -12.92
CA GLY A 52 2.38 3.72 -12.37
C GLY A 52 3.65 4.31 -13.00
N GLY A 53 3.76 5.62 -13.03
CA GLY A 53 4.95 6.35 -13.53
C GLY A 53 6.22 6.07 -12.74
N ALA A 54 7.37 6.48 -13.27
CA ALA A 54 8.67 6.38 -12.60
C ALA A 54 8.74 7.25 -11.33
N GLY A 55 9.45 6.77 -10.33
CA GLY A 55 9.76 7.53 -9.12
C GLY A 55 10.75 8.66 -9.38
N LEU A 56 11.43 9.11 -8.32
CA LEU A 56 12.47 10.13 -8.42
C LEU A 56 13.70 9.63 -9.20
N ASP A 57 13.97 8.33 -9.13
CA ASP A 57 15.05 7.62 -9.83
C ASP A 57 14.86 7.55 -11.36
N GLY A 58 13.69 7.96 -11.88
CA GLY A 58 13.34 7.90 -13.28
C GLY A 58 13.18 6.48 -13.84
N GLN A 59 13.32 5.44 -13.03
CA GLN A 59 13.33 4.05 -13.47
C GLN A 59 11.92 3.57 -13.82
N THR A 60 11.74 3.02 -15.03
CA THR A 60 10.47 2.43 -15.48
C THR A 60 10.51 0.90 -15.39
N PHE A 61 9.34 0.26 -15.47
CA PHE A 61 9.26 -1.21 -15.50
C PHE A 61 9.97 -1.80 -16.72
N GLU A 62 9.84 -1.15 -17.87
CA GLU A 62 10.48 -1.55 -19.13
C GLU A 62 12.00 -1.51 -19.02
N GLN A 63 12.54 -0.46 -18.39
CA GLN A 63 13.97 -0.33 -18.15
C GLN A 63 14.50 -1.39 -17.18
N ILE A 64 13.73 -1.71 -16.12
CA ILE A 64 14.08 -2.79 -15.21
C ILE A 64 14.10 -4.14 -15.95
N GLU A 65 13.05 -4.44 -16.73
CA GLU A 65 12.91 -5.71 -17.44
C GLU A 65 13.99 -5.92 -18.50
N LYS A 66 14.45 -4.84 -19.15
CA LYS A 66 15.53 -4.87 -20.15
C LYS A 66 16.93 -4.74 -19.54
N GLY A 67 17.02 -4.33 -18.28
CA GLY A 67 18.31 -4.12 -17.60
C GLY A 67 18.99 -5.43 -17.19
N GLN A 68 20.24 -5.33 -16.73
CA GLN A 68 21.02 -6.47 -16.26
C GLN A 68 20.32 -7.17 -15.08
N GLY A 69 20.06 -8.46 -15.21
CA GLY A 69 19.33 -9.26 -14.24
C GLY A 69 17.80 -9.11 -14.29
N GLY A 70 17.28 -8.09 -14.98
CA GLY A 70 15.85 -7.88 -15.16
C GLY A 70 15.04 -7.84 -13.87
N MET A 71 13.78 -8.26 -13.93
CA MET A 71 12.90 -8.41 -12.77
C MET A 71 13.52 -9.32 -11.70
N THR A 72 14.15 -10.43 -12.11
CA THR A 72 14.74 -11.40 -11.17
C THR A 72 15.87 -10.78 -10.36
N GLY A 73 16.74 -9.98 -10.99
CA GLY A 73 17.80 -9.26 -10.32
C GLY A 73 17.27 -8.27 -9.29
N LEU A 74 16.24 -7.48 -9.64
CA LEU A 74 15.59 -6.57 -8.70
C LEU A 74 15.04 -7.32 -7.49
N ILE A 75 14.33 -8.43 -7.70
CA ILE A 75 13.71 -9.22 -6.62
C ILE A 75 14.78 -9.86 -5.74
N THR A 76 15.84 -10.39 -6.31
CA THR A 76 16.96 -11.00 -5.55
C THR A 76 17.65 -9.95 -4.67
N ASN A 77 17.92 -8.77 -5.21
CA ASN A 77 18.52 -7.67 -4.46
C ASN A 77 17.59 -7.20 -3.33
N LEU A 78 16.29 -7.02 -3.62
CA LEU A 78 15.32 -6.66 -2.59
C LEU A 78 15.20 -7.70 -1.49
N ALA A 79 15.18 -8.99 -1.85
CA ALA A 79 15.12 -10.08 -0.88
C ALA A 79 16.34 -10.07 0.03
N LYS A 80 17.55 -9.83 -0.53
CA LYS A 80 18.78 -9.68 0.23
C LYS A 80 18.72 -8.48 1.17
N ASP A 81 18.40 -7.29 0.65
CA ASP A 81 18.36 -6.06 1.43
C ASP A 81 17.35 -6.13 2.59
N LEU A 82 16.18 -6.75 2.35
CA LEU A 82 15.17 -6.97 3.40
C LEU A 82 15.66 -7.98 4.44
N LYS A 83 16.26 -9.11 4.01
CA LYS A 83 16.79 -10.13 4.91
C LYS A 83 17.88 -9.58 5.81
N ASP A 84 18.81 -8.81 5.24
CA ASP A 84 19.93 -8.20 5.94
C ASP A 84 19.52 -6.94 6.72
N LYS A 85 18.24 -6.51 6.63
CA LYS A 85 17.68 -5.29 7.23
C LYS A 85 18.39 -4.01 6.79
N SER A 86 19.07 -4.04 5.65
CA SER A 86 19.75 -2.89 5.03
C SER A 86 18.84 -2.05 4.14
N TYR A 87 17.64 -2.56 3.80
CA TYR A 87 16.67 -1.82 3.01
C TYR A 87 16.27 -0.50 3.69
N LYS A 88 16.33 0.60 2.92
CA LYS A 88 15.82 1.92 3.30
C LYS A 88 14.91 2.45 2.19
N PRO A 89 13.71 2.96 2.53
CA PRO A 89 12.85 3.63 1.56
C PRO A 89 13.53 4.86 0.98
N GLY A 90 13.43 5.03 -0.33
CA GLY A 90 13.89 6.23 -1.03
C GLY A 90 12.91 7.40 -0.92
N PRO A 91 13.31 8.59 -1.45
CA PRO A 91 12.45 9.76 -1.45
C PRO A 91 11.24 9.57 -2.39
N ILE A 92 10.11 10.14 -1.98
CA ILE A 92 8.84 10.10 -2.72
C ILE A 92 8.77 11.33 -3.62
N LYS A 93 8.67 11.15 -4.93
CA LYS A 93 8.46 12.23 -5.90
C LYS A 93 7.06 12.79 -5.76
N ARG A 94 6.94 14.07 -5.41
CA ARG A 94 5.64 14.77 -5.35
C ARG A 94 5.31 15.37 -6.71
N VAL A 95 4.12 15.06 -7.22
CA VAL A 95 3.57 15.63 -8.47
C VAL A 95 2.21 16.21 -8.15
N MET A 96 1.91 17.39 -8.68
CA MET A 96 0.59 18.02 -8.58
C MET A 96 -0.30 17.50 -9.72
N ILE A 97 -1.49 17.03 -9.38
CA ILE A 97 -2.48 16.52 -10.33
C ILE A 97 -3.71 17.43 -10.27
N SER A 98 -4.17 17.89 -11.43
CA SER A 98 -5.40 18.66 -11.53
C SER A 98 -6.61 17.84 -11.07
N LYS A 99 -7.47 18.48 -10.25
CA LYS A 99 -8.80 17.97 -9.85
C LYS A 99 -9.94 18.55 -10.70
N GLY A 100 -9.62 19.39 -11.69
CA GLY A 100 -10.60 20.25 -12.36
C GLY A 100 -10.82 21.56 -11.60
N GLU A 101 -11.52 22.53 -12.22
CA GLU A 101 -11.86 23.84 -11.63
C GLU A 101 -10.65 24.60 -11.03
N GLY A 102 -9.45 24.43 -11.57
CA GLY A 102 -8.23 25.08 -11.07
C GLY A 102 -7.68 24.54 -9.76
N LYS A 103 -8.28 23.48 -9.19
CA LYS A 103 -7.81 22.83 -7.97
C LYS A 103 -6.77 21.73 -8.28
N GLU A 104 -5.73 21.65 -7.48
CA GLU A 104 -4.69 20.60 -7.58
C GLU A 104 -4.66 19.73 -6.33
N ARG A 105 -4.21 18.49 -6.52
CA ARG A 105 -3.90 17.60 -5.40
C ARG A 105 -2.48 17.05 -5.51
N PRO A 106 -1.75 16.95 -4.40
CA PRO A 106 -0.46 16.31 -4.42
C PRO A 106 -0.59 14.78 -4.57
N LEU A 107 0.24 14.19 -5.42
CA LEU A 107 0.41 12.75 -5.54
C LEU A 107 1.86 12.38 -5.26
N GLY A 108 2.09 11.41 -4.38
CA GLY A 108 3.41 10.87 -4.10
C GLY A 108 3.71 9.64 -4.95
N ILE A 109 4.79 9.67 -5.72
CA ILE A 109 5.24 8.55 -6.55
C ILE A 109 6.53 8.00 -5.97
N ALA A 110 6.46 6.83 -5.34
CA ALA A 110 7.62 6.09 -4.86
C ALA A 110 8.35 5.39 -6.03
N SER A 111 9.63 5.07 -5.86
CA SER A 111 10.37 4.23 -6.81
C SER A 111 9.69 2.87 -7.01
N ILE A 112 9.96 2.20 -8.13
CA ILE A 112 9.42 0.85 -8.36
C ILE A 112 9.88 -0.11 -7.27
N ARG A 113 11.14 0.00 -6.86
CA ARG A 113 11.73 -0.76 -5.77
C ARG A 113 10.92 -0.63 -4.47
N ASP A 114 10.59 0.60 -4.10
CA ASP A 114 9.83 0.87 -2.88
C ASP A 114 8.37 0.46 -3.02
N ARG A 115 7.75 0.64 -4.18
CA ARG A 115 6.39 0.16 -4.46
C ARG A 115 6.27 -1.35 -4.31
N VAL A 116 7.28 -2.11 -4.75
CA VAL A 116 7.29 -3.58 -4.58
C VAL A 116 7.35 -3.96 -3.11
N VAL A 117 8.18 -3.30 -2.30
CA VAL A 117 8.22 -3.57 -0.85
C VAL A 117 6.92 -3.16 -0.17
N GLN A 118 6.35 -2.00 -0.51
CA GLN A 118 5.05 -1.57 -0.02
C GLN A 118 3.94 -2.56 -0.38
N MET A 119 3.95 -3.07 -1.61
CA MET A 119 2.99 -4.08 -2.05
C MET A 119 3.19 -5.43 -1.33
N ALA A 120 4.42 -5.82 -1.05
CA ALA A 120 4.71 -7.01 -0.23
C ALA A 120 4.14 -6.86 1.19
N CYS A 121 4.33 -5.69 1.82
CA CYS A 121 3.68 -5.37 3.11
C CYS A 121 2.15 -5.48 2.99
N ASN A 122 1.55 -4.93 1.94
CA ASN A 122 0.11 -5.00 1.71
C ASN A 122 -0.37 -6.46 1.58
N ILE A 123 0.30 -7.28 0.77
CA ILE A 123 -0.06 -8.70 0.57
C ILE A 123 -0.17 -9.45 1.91
N ILE A 124 0.70 -9.12 2.86
CA ILE A 124 0.78 -9.79 4.16
C ILE A 124 -0.19 -9.18 5.16
N MET A 125 -0.28 -7.85 5.23
CA MET A 125 -1.05 -7.16 6.26
C MET A 125 -2.55 -7.08 5.94
N GLN A 126 -2.92 -6.89 4.67
CA GLN A 126 -4.31 -6.71 4.23
C GLN A 126 -5.26 -7.81 4.75
N PRO A 127 -4.94 -9.12 4.66
CA PRO A 127 -5.87 -10.15 5.14
C PRO A 127 -6.10 -10.08 6.66
N ILE A 128 -5.13 -9.58 7.44
CA ILE A 128 -5.25 -9.43 8.88
C ILE A 128 -6.30 -8.36 9.21
N TYR A 129 -6.23 -7.20 8.56
CA TYR A 129 -7.16 -6.09 8.81
C TYR A 129 -8.51 -6.29 8.12
N ASP A 130 -8.53 -6.85 6.90
CA ASP A 130 -9.76 -7.10 6.15
C ASP A 130 -10.75 -7.99 6.91
N SER A 131 -10.23 -8.90 7.76
CA SER A 131 -11.05 -9.80 8.57
C SER A 131 -11.94 -9.08 9.60
N HIS A 132 -11.60 -7.83 9.96
CA HIS A 132 -12.31 -7.02 10.98
C HIS A 132 -13.08 -5.85 10.38
N LEU A 133 -12.96 -5.59 9.07
CA LEU A 133 -13.72 -4.52 8.44
C LEU A 133 -15.21 -4.86 8.39
N HIS A 134 -16.03 -3.83 8.59
CA HIS A 134 -17.48 -3.98 8.50
C HIS A 134 -17.88 -4.53 7.12
N ARG A 135 -18.90 -5.37 7.09
CA ARG A 135 -19.38 -6.01 5.86
C ARG A 135 -19.79 -5.02 4.77
N GLU A 136 -20.27 -3.85 5.16
CA GLU A 136 -20.69 -2.78 4.24
C GLU A 136 -19.55 -1.80 3.88
N SER A 137 -18.31 -2.06 4.30
CA SER A 137 -17.15 -1.35 3.79
C SER A 137 -16.76 -1.90 2.43
N TYR A 138 -16.86 -1.10 1.38
CA TYR A 138 -16.58 -1.52 0.00
C TYR A 138 -15.25 -0.97 -0.53
N GLY A 139 -14.86 0.22 -0.09
CA GLY A 139 -13.67 0.91 -0.57
C GLY A 139 -12.38 0.13 -0.30
N TYR A 140 -11.55 -0.02 -1.35
CA TYR A 140 -10.19 -0.57 -1.26
C TYR A 140 -10.07 -2.00 -0.72
N ARG A 141 -11.12 -2.78 -0.78
CA ARG A 141 -11.13 -4.15 -0.28
C ARG A 141 -11.09 -5.19 -1.42
N PRO A 142 -10.38 -6.33 -1.22
CA PRO A 142 -10.40 -7.42 -2.20
C PRO A 142 -11.83 -7.92 -2.41
N LYS A 143 -12.18 -8.17 -3.68
CA LYS A 143 -13.51 -8.70 -4.07
C LYS A 143 -14.69 -7.78 -3.72
N ARG A 144 -14.44 -6.52 -3.45
CA ARG A 144 -15.46 -5.48 -3.26
C ARG A 144 -15.34 -4.44 -4.36
N SER A 145 -16.46 -3.85 -4.76
CA SER A 145 -16.49 -2.83 -5.81
C SER A 145 -17.53 -1.75 -5.52
N ALA A 146 -17.39 -0.59 -6.19
CA ALA A 146 -18.36 0.49 -6.11
C ALA A 146 -19.74 0.03 -6.60
N GLN A 147 -19.80 -0.82 -7.64
CA GLN A 147 -21.06 -1.37 -8.16
C GLN A 147 -21.79 -2.21 -7.09
N GLN A 148 -21.08 -2.94 -6.25
CA GLN A 148 -21.70 -3.68 -5.14
C GLN A 148 -22.24 -2.73 -4.07
N ALA A 149 -21.55 -1.62 -3.80
CA ALA A 149 -22.04 -0.59 -2.88
C ALA A 149 -23.34 0.04 -3.40
N VAL A 150 -23.36 0.44 -4.68
CA VAL A 150 -24.57 0.99 -5.33
C VAL A 150 -25.74 0.01 -5.29
N LYS A 151 -25.52 -1.27 -5.61
CA LYS A 151 -26.55 -2.30 -5.52
C LYS A 151 -27.10 -2.47 -4.10
N LYS A 152 -26.24 -2.33 -3.09
CA LYS A 152 -26.70 -2.40 -1.68
C LYS A 152 -27.60 -1.21 -1.34
N ILE A 153 -27.19 0.01 -1.74
CA ILE A 153 -28.01 1.23 -1.55
C ILE A 153 -29.35 1.07 -2.27
N GLU A 154 -29.37 0.61 -3.52
CA GLU A 154 -30.59 0.35 -4.28
C GLU A 154 -31.51 -0.63 -3.56
N SER A 155 -30.96 -1.71 -3.00
CA SER A 155 -31.71 -2.68 -2.22
C SER A 155 -32.32 -2.06 -0.96
N ASP A 156 -31.56 -1.22 -0.25
CA ASP A 156 -32.04 -0.56 0.97
C ASP A 156 -33.17 0.43 0.67
N LEU A 157 -33.04 1.22 -0.40
CA LEU A 157 -34.12 2.11 -0.85
C LEU A 157 -35.41 1.34 -1.19
N LYS A 158 -35.31 0.19 -1.86
CA LYS A 158 -36.48 -0.68 -2.17
C LYS A 158 -37.14 -1.26 -0.92
N THR A 159 -36.41 -1.40 0.18
CA THR A 159 -36.94 -1.89 1.47
C THR A 159 -37.46 -0.79 2.39
N GLY A 160 -37.48 0.47 1.93
CA GLY A 160 -38.09 1.59 2.63
C GLY A 160 -37.13 2.51 3.37
N TYR A 161 -35.80 2.29 3.29
CA TYR A 161 -34.80 3.21 3.85
C TYR A 161 -34.60 4.39 2.90
N THR A 162 -35.38 5.46 3.08
CA THR A 162 -35.40 6.64 2.17
C THR A 162 -34.58 7.82 2.69
N GLN A 163 -34.15 7.80 3.95
CA GLN A 163 -33.33 8.85 4.54
C GLN A 163 -31.85 8.54 4.30
N VAL A 164 -31.11 9.48 3.70
CA VAL A 164 -29.70 9.33 3.36
C VAL A 164 -28.88 10.39 4.09
N LEU A 165 -27.85 9.96 4.80
CA LEU A 165 -26.81 10.82 5.34
C LEU A 165 -25.53 10.60 4.49
N ASP A 166 -25.09 11.66 3.81
CA ASP A 166 -23.80 11.68 3.10
C ASP A 166 -22.77 12.43 3.95
N ALA A 167 -21.63 11.77 4.24
CA ALA A 167 -20.56 12.33 5.04
C ALA A 167 -19.19 11.99 4.44
N ASP A 168 -18.32 12.99 4.32
CA ASP A 168 -16.95 12.83 3.83
C ASP A 168 -15.94 13.53 4.73
N LEU A 169 -14.72 12.96 4.80
CA LEU A 169 -13.62 13.52 5.58
C LEU A 169 -12.69 14.31 4.65
N SER A 170 -12.70 15.62 4.77
CA SER A 170 -11.82 16.50 4.00
C SER A 170 -10.35 16.28 4.38
N GLY A 171 -9.48 16.08 3.37
CA GLY A 171 -8.03 15.96 3.57
C GLY A 171 -7.61 14.79 4.45
N TYR A 172 -8.41 13.74 4.55
CA TYR A 172 -8.21 12.62 5.48
C TYR A 172 -6.78 12.06 5.49
N PHE A 173 -6.22 11.73 4.31
CA PHE A 173 -4.87 11.14 4.24
C PHE A 173 -3.76 12.10 4.67
N ASP A 174 -3.95 13.39 4.50
CA ASP A 174 -2.97 14.41 4.86
C ASP A 174 -3.03 14.77 6.35
N SER A 175 -4.12 14.42 7.04
CA SER A 175 -4.36 14.73 8.46
C SER A 175 -4.14 13.55 9.42
N ILE A 176 -3.89 12.32 8.92
CA ILE A 176 -3.73 11.14 9.78
C ILE A 176 -2.51 11.32 10.71
N PRO A 177 -2.68 11.31 12.06
CA PRO A 177 -1.56 11.29 12.98
C PRO A 177 -0.80 9.96 12.87
N ARG A 178 0.48 10.01 12.56
CA ARG A 178 1.28 8.81 12.27
C ARG A 178 1.50 7.92 13.49
N GLU A 179 1.60 8.52 14.67
CA GLU A 179 1.76 7.77 15.91
C GLU A 179 0.51 6.95 16.22
N GLU A 180 -0.66 7.57 16.22
CA GLU A 180 -1.93 6.87 16.43
C GLU A 180 -2.17 5.78 15.38
N LEU A 181 -1.76 6.03 14.14
CA LEU A 181 -1.81 5.04 13.08
C LEU A 181 -0.93 3.83 13.41
N LEU A 182 0.31 4.05 13.82
CA LEU A 182 1.23 2.98 14.19
C LEU A 182 0.74 2.23 15.44
N GLU A 183 0.14 2.92 16.41
CA GLU A 183 -0.50 2.30 17.57
C GLU A 183 -1.68 1.39 17.15
N LYS A 184 -2.54 1.85 16.23
CA LYS A 184 -3.60 1.01 15.67
C LYS A 184 -3.04 -0.22 14.96
N VAL A 185 -1.94 -0.05 14.22
CA VAL A 185 -1.23 -1.19 13.60
C VAL A 185 -0.68 -2.13 14.68
N ALA A 186 -0.10 -1.61 15.74
CA ALA A 186 0.49 -2.38 16.84
C ALA A 186 -0.54 -3.17 17.67
N ARG A 187 -1.83 -2.84 17.56
CA ARG A 187 -2.90 -3.65 18.19
C ARG A 187 -2.96 -5.07 17.61
N ARG A 188 -2.58 -5.24 16.33
CA ARG A 188 -2.64 -6.53 15.63
C ARG A 188 -1.27 -7.07 15.25
N ILE A 189 -0.23 -6.22 15.18
CA ILE A 189 1.11 -6.59 14.73
C ILE A 189 2.11 -6.19 15.80
N SER A 190 2.83 -7.19 16.34
CA SER A 190 3.92 -7.01 17.31
C SER A 190 5.30 -7.38 16.72
N ASP A 191 5.40 -7.56 15.40
CA ASP A 191 6.67 -7.76 14.69
C ASP A 191 7.45 -6.43 14.63
N GLU A 192 8.47 -6.29 15.47
CA GLU A 192 9.27 -5.06 15.58
C GLU A 192 9.95 -4.68 14.27
N SER A 193 10.45 -5.66 13.50
CA SER A 193 11.12 -5.41 12.23
C SER A 193 10.15 -4.85 11.19
N LEU A 194 8.92 -5.38 11.15
CA LEU A 194 7.87 -4.85 10.28
C LEU A 194 7.43 -3.46 10.74
N MET A 195 7.22 -3.25 12.03
CA MET A 195 6.86 -1.93 12.58
C MET A 195 7.92 -0.87 12.29
N LYS A 196 9.21 -1.23 12.41
CA LYS A 196 10.32 -0.33 12.06
C LYS A 196 10.29 0.02 10.57
N LEU A 197 10.07 -0.95 9.69
CA LEU A 197 9.95 -0.73 8.25
C LEU A 197 8.77 0.21 7.92
N LEU A 198 7.60 0.00 8.50
CA LEU A 198 6.43 0.87 8.30
C LEU A 198 6.71 2.30 8.76
N LYS A 199 7.35 2.47 9.91
CA LYS A 199 7.77 3.79 10.43
C LYS A 199 8.74 4.48 9.47
N GLN A 200 9.71 3.76 8.89
CA GLN A 200 10.62 4.28 7.89
C GLN A 200 9.88 4.72 6.61
N MET A 201 8.93 3.93 6.13
CA MET A 201 8.13 4.27 4.95
C MET A 201 7.26 5.52 5.17
N LEU A 202 6.69 5.70 6.37
CA LEU A 202 5.92 6.89 6.72
C LEU A 202 6.79 8.14 6.81
N LYS A 203 8.06 7.99 7.21
CA LYS A 203 9.06 9.06 7.31
C LYS A 203 9.86 9.29 6.03
N ALA A 204 9.58 8.55 4.95
CA ALA A 204 10.30 8.69 3.69
C ALA A 204 10.29 10.17 3.22
N PRO A 205 11.44 10.75 2.83
CA PRO A 205 11.54 12.14 2.40
C PRO A 205 10.65 12.41 1.19
N ILE A 206 10.22 13.67 1.05
CA ILE A 206 9.43 14.11 -0.11
C ILE A 206 10.33 14.94 -1.02
N ALA A 207 10.43 14.53 -2.29
CA ALA A 207 11.13 15.26 -3.32
C ALA A 207 10.14 16.04 -4.18
N GLN A 208 10.32 17.35 -4.24
CA GLN A 208 9.59 18.24 -5.15
C GLN A 208 10.51 18.61 -6.30
N VAL A 209 10.00 18.53 -7.52
CA VAL A 209 10.71 19.00 -8.72
C VAL A 209 10.07 20.35 -9.10
N ASP A 210 10.86 21.39 -9.10
CA ASP A 210 10.40 22.73 -9.50
C ASP A 210 10.25 22.82 -11.04
N ARG A 211 9.72 23.95 -11.51
CA ARG A 211 9.50 24.21 -12.96
C ARG A 211 10.81 24.19 -13.77
N ASN A 212 11.95 24.41 -13.14
CA ASN A 212 13.27 24.41 -13.74
C ASN A 212 13.96 23.03 -13.67
N GLY A 213 13.26 21.99 -13.20
CA GLY A 213 13.80 20.64 -13.03
C GLY A 213 14.68 20.47 -11.79
N LYS A 214 14.83 21.50 -10.94
CA LYS A 214 15.63 21.39 -9.72
C LYS A 214 14.87 20.57 -8.65
N ILE A 215 15.55 19.60 -8.11
CA ILE A 215 15.00 18.71 -7.08
C ILE A 215 15.28 19.29 -5.70
N LYS A 216 14.23 19.53 -4.93
CA LYS A 216 14.29 19.87 -3.51
C LYS A 216 13.77 18.70 -2.69
N VAL A 217 14.64 18.08 -1.91
CA VAL A 217 14.25 17.00 -0.98
C VAL A 217 13.97 17.63 0.38
N VAL A 218 12.78 17.39 0.91
CA VAL A 218 12.34 17.91 2.21
C VAL A 218 12.10 16.71 3.14
N ALA A 219 12.61 16.80 4.35
CA ALA A 219 12.32 15.84 5.40
C ALA A 219 10.80 15.77 5.65
N ASN A 220 10.29 14.57 5.90
CA ASN A 220 8.87 14.34 6.14
C ASN A 220 8.62 14.08 7.63
N ASP A 221 9.06 15.04 8.46
CA ASP A 221 9.06 14.91 9.93
C ASP A 221 7.84 15.54 10.63
N ILE A 222 6.85 16.02 9.86
CA ILE A 222 5.67 16.72 10.40
C ILE A 222 4.81 15.83 11.31
N GLY A 223 5.05 14.52 11.34
CA GLY A 223 4.33 13.57 12.22
C GLY A 223 2.89 13.27 11.77
N ILE A 224 2.36 13.96 10.76
CA ILE A 224 1.02 13.78 10.21
C ILE A 224 1.08 13.44 8.73
N GLY A 225 -0.01 12.86 8.27
CA GLY A 225 -0.27 12.54 6.87
C GLY A 225 0.48 11.32 6.35
N THR A 226 -0.18 10.70 5.40
CA THR A 226 0.38 9.61 4.59
C THR A 226 0.43 10.12 3.17
N PRO A 227 1.59 10.11 2.47
CA PRO A 227 1.67 10.59 1.10
C PRO A 227 0.67 9.85 0.22
N GLN A 228 -0.27 10.57 -0.41
CA GLN A 228 -1.21 9.97 -1.36
C GLN A 228 -0.42 9.30 -2.48
N GLY A 229 -0.63 8.01 -2.68
CA GLY A 229 0.09 7.19 -3.65
C GLY A 229 1.21 6.34 -3.05
N GLY A 230 1.60 6.56 -1.80
CA GLY A 230 2.55 5.73 -1.06
C GLY A 230 1.94 4.44 -0.49
N LEU A 231 2.39 4.04 0.70
CA LEU A 231 2.02 2.79 1.38
C LEU A 231 0.50 2.51 1.39
N TRP A 232 -0.33 3.56 1.55
CA TRP A 232 -1.80 3.43 1.61
C TRP A 232 -2.44 3.11 0.27
N LYS A 233 -1.88 3.56 -0.85
CA LYS A 233 -2.40 3.14 -2.16
C LYS A 233 -2.13 1.66 -2.40
N ALA A 234 -1.05 1.13 -1.84
CA ALA A 234 -0.79 -0.31 -1.80
C ALA A 234 -1.81 -1.05 -0.92
N PHE A 235 -2.28 -0.45 0.18
CA PHE A 235 -3.38 -0.99 0.99
C PHE A 235 -4.75 -0.85 0.31
N HIS A 236 -4.89 0.09 -0.63
CA HIS A 236 -6.18 0.53 -1.14
C HIS A 236 -6.45 0.22 -2.62
N ASN A 237 -5.51 -0.35 -3.36
CA ASN A 237 -5.77 -0.82 -4.73
C ASN A 237 -5.81 -2.34 -4.77
N PRO A 238 -6.98 -2.95 -4.77
CA PRO A 238 -7.10 -4.32 -5.21
C PRO A 238 -6.78 -4.39 -6.70
N PRO A 239 -6.01 -5.37 -7.18
CA PRO A 239 -5.65 -5.50 -8.59
C PRO A 239 -6.79 -6.03 -9.48
N TYR A 240 -8.04 -5.87 -9.05
CA TYR A 240 -9.20 -6.36 -9.76
C TYR A 240 -10.36 -5.34 -9.64
N ALA A 241 -10.30 -4.28 -10.42
CA ALA A 241 -11.47 -3.61 -10.95
C ALA A 241 -11.60 -4.00 -12.41
#